data_91167d6b6064dc5ec4746bdf6d2fb2ee
#
_entry.id   91167d6b6064dc5ec4746bdf6d2fb2ee
#
_cell.length_a   1.000
_cell.length_b   1.000
_cell.length_c   1.000
_cell.angle_alpha   90.00
_cell.angle_beta   90.00
_cell.angle_gamma   90.00
#
_symmetry.space_group_name_H-M   'P 1'
#
loop_
_entity.id
_entity.type
_entity.pdbx_description
1 polymer ?
#
loop_
_entity_poly.entity_id
_entity_poly.type
_entity_poly.pdbx_seq_one_letter_code
_entity_poly.pdbx_strand_id
1 'polypeptide(L)'
;MTRRHRHFRQVALAGVMAASLLPGGADAAKPTALPEIRLSAENRVPRCVTPDRLMAFLRNRNPRPDPRFRDIARHYKTWGEAWKVRWDYAFFQMAIETNFLSYRQPNGKLGDVDPRQNNFAGIGTTGGGVPGDSFPDVKTGVLAQIQHLVAYSGERLANPVAPRTQLKQDDIIAASLRLNRRVRFSDLSRRWAVDPKYGSSIAWVAEQFRQQQCPNPDLGPPEEVAAKPVKKPAPIKIRPVEAAAAGSEMQTPMRPLGILSGACVIQTASYGGRATILLRHDTHQRTEYTALTVLDGFEASMTDRYIAARSPGAKPIGTFHDQTAALTRARELCPPADAVASPEQEASAR
;
A
#
# COMPACT_ATOMS: atom_id res chain seq x y z
N MET A 1 72.90 -53.59 32.24
CA MET A 1 71.71 -52.75 32.05
C MET A 1 72.18 -51.28 31.78
N THR A 2 72.47 -50.98 30.56
CA THR A 2 73.11 -49.71 30.18
C THR A 2 72.26 -48.99 29.12
N ARG A 3 71.64 -47.87 29.47
CA ARG A 3 70.89 -47.03 28.58
C ARG A 3 71.85 -46.18 27.75
N ARG A 4 71.80 -46.29 26.41
CA ARG A 4 72.49 -45.46 25.45
C ARG A 4 71.62 -44.27 25.10
N HIS A 5 72.10 -43.03 25.43
CA HIS A 5 71.52 -41.80 24.92
C HIS A 5 72.01 -41.56 23.49
N ARG A 6 71.14 -41.36 22.52
CA ARG A 6 71.48 -40.87 21.19
C ARG A 6 71.12 -39.38 21.14
N HIS A 7 72.16 -38.57 20.96
CA HIS A 7 72.01 -37.14 20.63
C HIS A 7 71.61 -36.98 19.19
N PHE A 8 70.46 -36.38 18.95
CA PHE A 8 70.03 -35.88 17.61
C PHE A 8 70.44 -34.43 17.47
N ARG A 9 71.36 -34.14 16.51
CA ARG A 9 71.67 -32.81 16.08
C ARG A 9 70.54 -32.18 15.32
N GLN A 10 70.02 -31.08 15.79
CA GLN A 10 69.09 -30.21 15.05
C GLN A 10 69.86 -29.37 14.05
N VAL A 11 69.53 -29.53 12.76
CA VAL A 11 69.97 -28.67 11.67
C VAL A 11 68.85 -27.58 11.54
N ALA A 12 69.23 -26.33 11.82
CA ALA A 12 68.34 -25.19 11.60
C ALA A 12 68.32 -24.84 10.11
N LEU A 13 67.20 -25.08 9.40
CA LEU A 13 66.94 -24.51 8.10
C LEU A 13 66.26 -23.13 8.30
N ALA A 14 66.99 -22.06 7.91
CA ALA A 14 66.41 -20.73 7.80
C ALA A 14 65.55 -20.68 6.56
N GLY A 15 64.21 -20.78 6.73
CA GLY A 15 63.25 -20.54 5.69
C GLY A 15 62.95 -19.07 5.55
N VAL A 16 63.29 -18.47 4.40
CA VAL A 16 62.89 -17.14 3.99
C VAL A 16 61.37 -17.17 3.73
N MET A 17 60.57 -16.54 4.61
CA MET A 17 59.17 -16.27 4.37
C MET A 17 59.03 -15.10 3.38
N ALA A 18 58.75 -15.41 2.12
CA ALA A 18 58.25 -14.44 1.17
C ALA A 18 56.83 -14.04 1.58
N ALA A 19 56.63 -12.82 2.10
CA ALA A 19 55.33 -12.23 2.36
C ALA A 19 54.63 -11.98 1.03
N SER A 20 53.72 -12.86 0.64
CA SER A 20 52.81 -12.61 -0.47
C SER A 20 51.82 -11.55 -0.05
N LEU A 21 51.98 -10.34 -0.58
CA LEU A 21 50.97 -9.28 -0.51
C LEU A 21 49.76 -9.76 -1.31
N LEU A 22 48.72 -10.25 -0.62
CA LEU A 22 47.39 -10.46 -1.19
C LEU A 22 46.80 -9.10 -1.50
N PRO A 23 46.32 -8.88 -2.73
CA PRO A 23 45.66 -7.63 -3.07
C PRO A 23 44.37 -7.50 -2.25
N GLY A 24 44.18 -6.28 -1.76
CA GLY A 24 43.14 -5.84 -0.82
C GLY A 24 41.79 -6.46 -1.01
N GLY A 25 41.19 -6.79 0.13
CA GLY A 25 39.83 -7.21 0.21
C GLY A 25 38.93 -6.22 -0.52
N ALA A 26 38.08 -6.72 -1.40
CA ALA A 26 37.01 -5.96 -1.99
C ALA A 26 36.19 -5.37 -0.83
N ASP A 27 36.24 -4.06 -0.66
CA ASP A 27 35.35 -3.34 0.23
C ASP A 27 33.93 -3.82 -0.08
N ALA A 28 33.32 -4.49 0.87
CA ALA A 28 31.90 -4.81 0.80
C ALA A 28 31.17 -3.49 0.70
N ALA A 29 30.74 -3.14 -0.51
CA ALA A 29 30.04 -1.90 -0.79
C ALA A 29 28.92 -1.75 0.22
N LYS A 30 28.95 -0.71 1.04
CA LYS A 30 27.86 -0.38 1.99
C LYS A 30 26.56 -0.45 1.24
N PRO A 31 25.50 -1.06 1.83
CA PRO A 31 24.20 -1.16 1.15
C PRO A 31 23.81 0.25 0.70
N THR A 32 23.76 0.43 -0.61
CA THR A 32 23.42 1.73 -1.20
C THR A 32 22.02 2.09 -0.71
N ALA A 33 21.87 3.23 -0.05
CA ALA A 33 20.56 3.68 0.44
C ALA A 33 19.57 3.70 -0.72
N LEU A 34 18.36 3.18 -0.51
CA LEU A 34 17.32 3.19 -1.55
C LEU A 34 17.09 4.62 -2.06
N PRO A 35 16.71 4.79 -3.33
CA PRO A 35 16.52 6.10 -3.92
C PRO A 35 15.35 6.85 -3.27
N GLU A 36 15.34 8.14 -3.50
CA GLU A 36 14.20 8.99 -3.17
C GLU A 36 12.95 8.58 -3.98
N ILE A 37 11.77 8.78 -3.42
CA ILE A 37 10.51 8.48 -4.12
C ILE A 37 10.37 9.37 -5.36
N ARG A 38 10.76 10.66 -5.24
CA ARG A 38 10.61 11.64 -6.31
C ARG A 38 11.80 11.65 -7.25
N LEU A 39 11.52 11.70 -8.55
CA LEU A 39 12.56 11.92 -9.57
C LEU A 39 13.22 13.29 -9.42
N SER A 40 14.52 13.33 -9.63
CA SER A 40 15.31 14.56 -9.76
C SER A 40 16.41 14.37 -10.80
N ALA A 41 17.24 15.39 -11.01
CA ALA A 41 18.40 15.28 -11.90
C ALA A 41 19.39 14.19 -11.47
N GLU A 42 19.52 14.01 -10.14
CA GLU A 42 20.43 13.05 -9.50
C GLU A 42 19.76 11.70 -9.21
N ASN A 43 18.43 11.66 -9.21
CA ASN A 43 17.64 10.48 -8.91
C ASN A 43 16.78 10.06 -10.12
N ARG A 44 17.44 9.66 -11.19
CA ARG A 44 16.79 9.23 -12.44
C ARG A 44 16.60 7.73 -12.47
N VAL A 45 15.65 7.29 -13.27
CA VAL A 45 15.53 5.87 -13.65
C VAL A 45 16.69 5.52 -14.59
N PRO A 46 17.46 4.46 -14.31
CA PRO A 46 18.54 4.03 -15.20
C PRO A 46 18.07 3.73 -16.62
N ARG A 47 18.88 4.01 -17.61
CA ARG A 47 18.50 3.81 -19.04
C ARG A 47 18.20 2.35 -19.40
N CYS A 48 18.83 1.40 -18.71
CA CYS A 48 18.57 -0.03 -18.88
C CYS A 48 17.19 -0.46 -18.36
N VAL A 49 16.50 0.34 -17.54
CA VAL A 49 15.18 0.00 -17.04
C VAL A 49 14.14 0.32 -18.10
N THR A 50 13.55 -0.72 -18.67
CA THR A 50 12.47 -0.59 -19.65
C THR A 50 11.25 -1.40 -19.19
N PRO A 51 10.03 -1.06 -19.62
CA PRO A 51 8.85 -1.86 -19.34
C PRO A 51 8.99 -3.33 -19.70
N ASP A 52 9.62 -3.61 -20.85
CA ASP A 52 9.77 -4.99 -21.33
C ASP A 52 10.74 -5.79 -20.46
N ARG A 53 11.85 -5.17 -19.98
CA ARG A 53 12.78 -5.81 -19.05
C ARG A 53 12.16 -6.02 -17.67
N LEU A 54 11.33 -5.08 -17.19
CA LEU A 54 10.57 -5.28 -15.95
C LEU A 54 9.60 -6.45 -16.07
N MET A 55 8.89 -6.56 -17.20
CA MET A 55 8.00 -7.70 -17.44
C MET A 55 8.76 -9.01 -17.63
N ALA A 56 9.93 -9.00 -18.25
CA ALA A 56 10.79 -10.18 -18.35
C ALA A 56 11.23 -10.65 -16.94
N PHE A 57 11.67 -9.73 -16.11
CA PHE A 57 12.03 -10.02 -14.71
C PHE A 57 10.84 -10.58 -13.91
N LEU A 58 9.66 -9.99 -14.05
CA LEU A 58 8.45 -10.47 -13.40
C LEU A 58 8.13 -11.91 -13.79
N ARG A 59 8.24 -12.24 -15.09
CA ARG A 59 7.97 -13.58 -15.62
C ARG A 59 8.95 -14.65 -15.11
N ASN A 60 10.16 -14.29 -14.71
CA ASN A 60 11.09 -15.22 -14.06
C ASN A 60 10.54 -15.77 -12.74
N ARG A 61 9.68 -15.00 -12.04
CA ARG A 61 9.06 -15.38 -10.77
C ARG A 61 7.63 -15.87 -10.94
N ASN A 62 6.89 -15.26 -11.84
CA ASN A 62 5.54 -15.66 -12.21
C ASN A 62 5.48 -15.87 -13.74
N PRO A 63 5.75 -17.08 -14.25
CA PRO A 63 5.83 -17.34 -15.67
C PRO A 63 4.53 -17.10 -16.45
N ARG A 64 3.40 -17.14 -15.76
CA ARG A 64 2.07 -16.97 -16.37
C ARG A 64 1.24 -15.97 -15.57
N PRO A 65 1.62 -14.67 -15.57
CA PRO A 65 0.78 -13.65 -15.01
C PRO A 65 -0.52 -13.54 -15.82
N ASP A 66 -1.60 -13.11 -15.16
CA ASP A 66 -2.86 -12.86 -15.86
C ASP A 66 -2.63 -11.94 -17.09
N PRO A 67 -3.13 -12.28 -18.27
CA PRO A 67 -2.94 -11.50 -19.51
C PRO A 67 -3.35 -10.03 -19.40
N ARG A 68 -4.27 -9.69 -18.52
CA ARG A 68 -4.69 -8.29 -18.28
C ARG A 68 -3.56 -7.42 -17.73
N PHE A 69 -2.51 -8.00 -17.14
CA PHE A 69 -1.34 -7.29 -16.61
C PHE A 69 -0.22 -7.09 -17.62
N ARG A 70 -0.41 -7.49 -18.90
CA ARG A 70 0.66 -7.44 -19.91
C ARG A 70 1.31 -6.07 -20.07
N ASP A 71 0.54 -4.99 -19.91
CA ASP A 71 0.99 -3.61 -20.07
C ASP A 71 1.26 -2.88 -18.76
N ILE A 72 1.21 -3.57 -17.61
CA ILE A 72 1.32 -2.95 -16.29
C ILE A 72 2.61 -2.14 -16.11
N ALA A 73 3.75 -2.65 -16.58
CA ALA A 73 5.03 -1.94 -16.50
C ALA A 73 5.03 -0.64 -17.35
N ARG A 74 4.30 -0.61 -18.47
CA ARG A 74 4.11 0.61 -19.29
C ARG A 74 3.27 1.63 -18.53
N HIS A 75 2.27 1.19 -17.77
CA HIS A 75 1.47 2.08 -16.91
C HIS A 75 2.31 2.67 -15.78
N TYR A 76 3.20 1.88 -15.16
CA TYR A 76 4.16 2.39 -14.17
C TYR A 76 5.05 3.49 -14.77
N LYS A 77 5.63 3.24 -15.95
CA LYS A 77 6.44 4.26 -16.64
C LYS A 77 5.63 5.52 -16.92
N THR A 78 4.46 5.38 -17.56
CA THR A 78 3.61 6.51 -17.94
C THR A 78 3.24 7.38 -16.73
N TRP A 79 2.72 6.76 -15.67
CA TRP A 79 2.28 7.50 -14.50
C TRP A 79 3.44 7.97 -13.63
N GLY A 80 4.52 7.18 -13.54
CA GLY A 80 5.70 7.59 -12.79
C GLY A 80 6.41 8.79 -13.43
N GLU A 81 6.51 8.87 -14.74
CA GLU A 81 7.04 10.04 -15.44
C GLU A 81 6.12 11.26 -15.29
N ALA A 82 4.79 11.07 -15.44
CA ALA A 82 3.80 12.13 -15.28
C ALA A 82 3.81 12.74 -13.87
N TRP A 83 3.92 11.90 -12.86
CA TRP A 83 3.92 12.30 -11.45
C TRP A 83 5.33 12.45 -10.86
N LYS A 84 6.39 12.35 -11.66
CA LYS A 84 7.80 12.43 -11.24
C LYS A 84 8.14 11.50 -10.06
N VAL A 85 7.72 10.24 -10.15
CA VAL A 85 8.01 9.18 -9.17
C VAL A 85 8.98 8.18 -9.79
N ARG A 86 9.91 7.63 -9.00
CA ARG A 86 10.78 6.51 -9.38
C ARG A 86 9.90 5.28 -9.65
N TRP A 87 9.39 5.20 -10.88
CA TRP A 87 8.42 4.19 -11.30
C TRP A 87 8.99 2.77 -11.34
N ASP A 88 10.28 2.63 -11.52
CA ASP A 88 10.98 1.36 -11.38
C ASP A 88 10.87 0.81 -9.95
N TYR A 89 11.09 1.63 -8.94
CA TYR A 89 10.94 1.23 -7.55
C TYR A 89 9.48 1.07 -7.13
N ALA A 90 8.57 1.83 -7.70
CA ALA A 90 7.13 1.57 -7.54
C ALA A 90 6.73 0.20 -8.11
N PHE A 91 7.30 -0.20 -9.25
CA PHE A 91 7.12 -1.53 -9.80
C PHE A 91 7.72 -2.63 -8.90
N PHE A 92 8.91 -2.41 -8.32
CA PHE A 92 9.51 -3.37 -7.38
C PHE A 92 8.67 -3.50 -6.10
N GLN A 93 8.10 -2.40 -5.63
CA GLN A 93 7.15 -2.40 -4.52
C GLN A 93 5.92 -3.25 -4.88
N MET A 94 5.29 -3.03 -6.03
CA MET A 94 4.18 -3.84 -6.52
C MET A 94 4.54 -5.34 -6.57
N ALA A 95 5.74 -5.67 -7.04
CA ALA A 95 6.18 -7.07 -7.11
C ALA A 95 6.20 -7.74 -5.72
N ILE A 96 6.54 -7.01 -4.66
CA ILE A 96 6.48 -7.51 -3.28
C ILE A 96 5.03 -7.62 -2.81
N GLU A 97 4.25 -6.56 -2.94
CA GLU A 97 2.86 -6.47 -2.44
C GLU A 97 1.94 -7.53 -3.05
N THR A 98 2.21 -7.92 -4.30
CA THR A 98 1.39 -8.88 -5.04
C THR A 98 2.05 -10.25 -5.20
N ASN A 99 3.22 -10.45 -4.60
CA ASN A 99 4.07 -11.58 -4.90
C ASN A 99 4.20 -11.82 -6.42
N PHE A 100 4.72 -10.83 -7.13
CA PHE A 100 4.90 -10.83 -8.59
C PHE A 100 3.59 -11.10 -9.36
N LEU A 101 2.51 -10.45 -8.97
CA LEU A 101 1.16 -10.59 -9.55
C LEU A 101 0.55 -12.00 -9.41
N SER A 102 1.08 -12.83 -8.54
CA SER A 102 0.46 -14.11 -8.18
C SER A 102 -0.60 -13.97 -7.10
N TYR A 103 -0.50 -12.91 -6.27
CA TYR A 103 -1.36 -12.65 -5.11
C TYR A 103 -1.41 -13.80 -4.10
N ARG A 104 -0.40 -14.67 -4.13
CA ARG A 104 -0.33 -15.83 -3.25
C ARG A 104 0.67 -15.61 -2.13
N GLN A 105 0.28 -15.98 -0.95
CA GLN A 105 1.16 -16.10 0.21
C GLN A 105 2.11 -17.32 0.06
N PRO A 106 3.19 -17.40 0.86
CA PRO A 106 4.10 -18.55 0.83
C PRO A 106 3.44 -19.92 1.03
N ASN A 107 2.29 -19.96 1.73
CA ASN A 107 1.49 -21.16 1.94
C ASN A 107 0.58 -21.51 0.74
N GLY A 108 0.68 -20.78 -0.37
CA GLY A 108 -0.09 -20.97 -1.59
C GLY A 108 -1.52 -20.39 -1.56
N LYS A 109 -2.00 -19.92 -0.40
CA LYS A 109 -3.32 -19.27 -0.28
C LYS A 109 -3.28 -17.87 -0.89
N LEU A 110 -4.42 -17.35 -1.32
CA LEU A 110 -4.54 -15.95 -1.72
C LEU A 110 -4.33 -15.03 -0.51
N GLY A 111 -3.74 -13.86 -0.76
CA GLY A 111 -3.64 -12.77 0.21
C GLY A 111 -4.98 -12.06 0.42
N ASP A 112 -4.97 -11.00 1.24
CA ASP A 112 -6.17 -10.22 1.55
C ASP A 112 -6.69 -9.40 0.34
N VAL A 113 -5.82 -9.12 -0.63
CA VAL A 113 -6.19 -8.41 -1.86
C VAL A 113 -6.61 -9.40 -2.93
N ASP A 114 -7.83 -9.25 -3.45
CA ASP A 114 -8.27 -10.00 -4.64
C ASP A 114 -7.61 -9.38 -5.89
N PRO A 115 -7.01 -10.20 -6.77
CA PRO A 115 -6.46 -9.71 -8.03
C PRO A 115 -7.42 -8.83 -8.84
N ARG A 116 -8.73 -9.08 -8.78
CA ARG A 116 -9.77 -8.32 -9.48
C ARG A 116 -9.91 -6.87 -9.00
N GLN A 117 -9.42 -6.55 -7.80
CA GLN A 117 -9.45 -5.18 -7.28
C GLN A 117 -8.51 -4.23 -8.01
N ASN A 118 -7.58 -4.73 -8.83
CA ASN A 118 -6.50 -3.92 -9.43
C ASN A 118 -5.71 -3.09 -8.41
N ASN A 119 -5.67 -3.56 -7.16
CA ASN A 119 -4.92 -2.94 -6.07
C ASN A 119 -3.52 -3.57 -6.00
N PHE A 120 -2.53 -2.83 -6.49
CA PHE A 120 -1.17 -3.34 -6.64
C PHE A 120 -0.25 -3.05 -5.46
N ALA A 121 -0.77 -2.42 -4.42
CA ALA A 121 0.02 -1.94 -3.31
C ALA A 121 -0.68 -2.06 -1.94
N GLY A 122 -1.72 -2.87 -1.87
CA GLY A 122 -2.47 -3.09 -0.63
C GLY A 122 -3.10 -1.81 -0.07
N ILE A 123 -3.41 -0.82 -0.93
CA ILE A 123 -3.98 0.45 -0.47
C ILE A 123 -5.31 0.19 0.22
N GLY A 124 -5.43 0.66 1.47
CA GLY A 124 -6.64 0.49 2.27
C GLY A 124 -6.78 -0.86 2.96
N THR A 125 -5.91 -1.84 2.69
CA THR A 125 -5.87 -3.07 3.49
C THR A 125 -5.32 -2.78 4.88
N THR A 126 -5.92 -3.41 5.89
CA THR A 126 -5.47 -3.28 7.29
C THR A 126 -5.22 -4.65 7.92
N GLY A 127 -5.17 -5.69 7.09
CA GLY A 127 -5.12 -7.07 7.55
C GLY A 127 -6.49 -7.61 7.99
N GLY A 128 -6.52 -8.88 8.42
CA GLY A 128 -7.75 -9.49 8.96
C GLY A 128 -8.89 -9.64 7.95
N GLY A 129 -8.57 -9.76 6.66
CA GLY A 129 -9.57 -9.92 5.60
C GLY A 129 -10.19 -8.63 5.09
N VAL A 130 -9.67 -7.46 5.46
CA VAL A 130 -10.13 -6.18 4.90
C VAL A 130 -9.59 -6.04 3.48
N PRO A 131 -10.46 -5.99 2.46
CA PRO A 131 -10.04 -6.11 1.06
C PRO A 131 -9.29 -4.89 0.50
N GLY A 132 -9.32 -3.74 1.18
CA GLY A 132 -8.72 -2.49 0.69
C GLY A 132 -9.51 -1.83 -0.44
N ASP A 133 -8.88 -0.84 -1.08
CA ASP A 133 -9.47 -0.10 -2.20
C ASP A 133 -9.55 -0.98 -3.46
N SER A 134 -10.55 -0.71 -4.32
CA SER A 134 -10.71 -1.36 -5.62
C SER A 134 -10.71 -0.32 -6.73
N PHE A 135 -10.10 -0.66 -7.88
CA PHE A 135 -9.97 0.22 -9.02
C PHE A 135 -10.56 -0.41 -10.27
N PRO A 136 -11.14 0.39 -11.19
CA PRO A 136 -11.88 -0.13 -12.35
C PRO A 136 -10.98 -0.91 -13.33
N ASP A 137 -9.71 -0.54 -13.44
CA ASP A 137 -8.77 -1.15 -14.36
C ASP A 137 -7.32 -1.09 -13.84
N VAL A 138 -6.44 -1.81 -14.53
CA VAL A 138 -5.00 -1.89 -14.21
C VAL A 138 -4.33 -0.52 -14.24
N LYS A 139 -4.66 0.31 -15.22
CA LYS A 139 -4.08 1.65 -15.39
C LYS A 139 -4.43 2.55 -14.20
N THR A 140 -5.68 2.52 -13.74
CA THR A 140 -6.16 3.29 -12.57
C THR A 140 -5.55 2.77 -11.27
N GLY A 141 -5.42 1.45 -11.12
CA GLY A 141 -4.76 0.87 -9.95
C GLY A 141 -3.28 1.25 -9.83
N VAL A 142 -2.55 1.28 -10.95
CA VAL A 142 -1.17 1.79 -10.97
C VAL A 142 -1.12 3.28 -10.63
N LEU A 143 -2.03 4.10 -11.20
CA LEU A 143 -2.14 5.51 -10.86
C LEU A 143 -2.37 5.71 -9.36
N ALA A 144 -3.25 4.90 -8.75
CA ALA A 144 -3.53 4.95 -7.33
C ALA A 144 -2.26 4.75 -6.48
N GLN A 145 -1.44 3.75 -6.80
CA GLN A 145 -0.16 3.53 -6.11
C GLN A 145 0.82 4.69 -6.32
N ILE A 146 0.98 5.17 -7.54
CA ILE A 146 1.87 6.30 -7.83
C ILE A 146 1.44 7.54 -7.06
N GLN A 147 0.15 7.86 -7.04
CA GLN A 147 -0.38 8.99 -6.26
C GLN A 147 -0.19 8.79 -4.75
N HIS A 148 -0.37 7.58 -4.25
CA HIS A 148 -0.12 7.29 -2.84
C HIS A 148 1.36 7.51 -2.47
N LEU A 149 2.29 7.13 -3.35
CA LEU A 149 3.73 7.42 -3.19
C LEU A 149 4.02 8.93 -3.23
N VAL A 150 3.30 9.72 -4.03
CA VAL A 150 3.39 11.19 -3.99
C VAL A 150 3.01 11.74 -2.62
N ALA A 151 1.91 11.24 -2.01
CA ALA A 151 1.55 11.62 -0.64
C ALA A 151 2.65 11.23 0.36
N TYR A 152 3.23 10.02 0.23
CA TYR A 152 4.37 9.58 1.06
C TYR A 152 5.64 10.42 0.84
N SER A 153 5.80 11.05 -0.31
CA SER A 153 6.91 11.99 -0.54
C SER A 153 6.74 13.35 0.16
N GLY A 154 5.58 13.59 0.78
CA GLY A 154 5.26 14.83 1.49
C GLY A 154 4.48 15.83 0.64
N GLU A 155 3.91 15.42 -0.49
CA GLU A 155 3.19 16.30 -1.40
C GLU A 155 1.69 16.01 -1.42
N ARG A 156 0.89 17.08 -1.43
CA ARG A 156 -0.57 16.98 -1.46
C ARG A 156 -1.09 16.78 -2.89
N LEU A 157 -2.09 15.93 -3.01
CA LEU A 157 -2.86 15.74 -4.23
C LEU A 157 -4.25 16.37 -4.07
N ALA A 158 -4.72 17.07 -5.09
CA ALA A 158 -6.06 17.66 -5.07
C ALA A 158 -7.15 16.57 -5.08
N ASN A 159 -7.04 15.61 -6.01
CA ASN A 159 -8.04 14.57 -6.23
C ASN A 159 -7.35 13.21 -6.48
N PRO A 160 -6.82 12.54 -5.45
CA PRO A 160 -6.26 11.20 -5.61
C PRO A 160 -7.37 10.20 -5.94
N VAL A 161 -7.06 9.27 -6.87
CA VAL A 161 -8.04 8.26 -7.31
C VAL A 161 -8.34 7.21 -6.24
N ALA A 162 -7.42 7.00 -5.29
CA ALA A 162 -7.62 6.07 -4.19
C ALA A 162 -8.35 6.75 -3.03
N PRO A 163 -9.53 6.25 -2.60
CA PRO A 163 -10.25 6.77 -1.44
C PRO A 163 -9.38 6.81 -0.18
N ARG A 164 -8.56 5.80 0.03
CA ARG A 164 -7.62 5.75 1.16
C ARG A 164 -6.59 6.86 1.10
N THR A 165 -6.04 7.17 -0.08
CA THR A 165 -5.11 8.29 -0.24
C THR A 165 -5.80 9.60 0.09
N GLN A 166 -7.00 9.82 -0.43
CA GLN A 166 -7.79 11.02 -0.15
C GLN A 166 -8.02 11.21 1.35
N LEU A 167 -8.35 10.13 2.04
CA LEU A 167 -8.63 10.15 3.47
C LEU A 167 -7.38 10.39 4.32
N LYS A 168 -6.22 9.81 3.92
CA LYS A 168 -5.03 9.69 4.76
C LYS A 168 -3.86 10.58 4.39
N GLN A 169 -3.92 11.28 3.25
CA GLN A 169 -2.76 12.03 2.77
C GLN A 169 -2.26 13.08 3.77
N ASP A 170 -3.12 13.70 4.58
CA ASP A 170 -2.70 14.71 5.55
C ASP A 170 -1.79 14.12 6.63
N ASP A 171 -2.20 12.98 7.19
CA ASP A 171 -1.42 12.26 8.21
C ASP A 171 -0.09 11.76 7.61
N ILE A 172 -0.15 11.22 6.38
CA ILE A 172 1.02 10.72 5.65
C ILE A 172 2.01 11.86 5.37
N ILE A 173 1.53 12.99 4.86
CA ILE A 173 2.34 14.17 4.55
C ILE A 173 2.98 14.71 5.83
N ALA A 174 2.21 14.90 6.90
CA ALA A 174 2.72 15.38 8.17
C ALA A 174 3.84 14.46 8.73
N ALA A 175 3.65 13.13 8.62
CA ALA A 175 4.67 12.17 9.00
C ALA A 175 5.92 12.25 8.11
N SER A 176 5.76 12.55 6.83
CA SER A 176 6.86 12.68 5.88
C SER A 176 7.68 13.94 6.11
N LEU A 177 7.02 15.07 6.37
CA LEU A 177 7.67 16.35 6.65
C LEU A 177 8.53 16.30 7.92
N ARG A 178 8.15 15.48 8.92
CA ARG A 178 8.98 15.27 10.13
C ARG A 178 10.35 14.66 9.86
N LEU A 179 10.57 14.04 8.70
CA LEU A 179 11.90 13.53 8.32
C LEU A 179 12.90 14.65 8.00
N ASN A 180 12.41 15.85 7.74
CA ASN A 180 13.21 17.04 7.38
C ASN A 180 14.23 16.77 6.25
N ARG A 181 13.90 15.89 5.34
CA ARG A 181 14.64 15.54 4.12
C ARG A 181 13.73 14.87 3.11
N ARG A 182 14.19 14.72 1.88
CA ARG A 182 13.46 13.94 0.85
C ARG A 182 13.26 12.50 1.29
N VAL A 183 12.04 12.01 1.10
CA VAL A 183 11.62 10.67 1.49
C VAL A 183 12.15 9.64 0.50
N ARG A 184 12.74 8.58 1.01
CA ARG A 184 13.29 7.44 0.25
C ARG A 184 12.37 6.23 0.33
N PHE A 185 12.52 5.28 -0.58
CA PHE A 185 11.79 4.01 -0.50
C PHE A 185 12.10 3.21 0.78
N SER A 186 13.29 3.38 1.38
CA SER A 186 13.60 2.79 2.68
C SER A 186 12.74 3.32 3.83
N ASP A 187 12.26 4.55 3.72
CA ASP A 187 11.42 5.19 4.74
C ASP A 187 9.97 4.66 4.74
N LEU A 188 9.62 3.81 3.78
CA LEU A 188 8.32 3.13 3.75
C LEU A 188 8.21 2.02 4.79
N SER A 189 9.34 1.52 5.33
CA SER A 189 9.36 0.60 6.47
C SER A 189 8.64 1.23 7.67
N ARG A 190 7.76 0.48 8.32
CA ARG A 190 6.90 0.92 9.45
C ARG A 190 5.95 2.07 9.15
N ARG A 191 5.87 2.48 7.90
CA ARG A 191 4.98 3.57 7.45
C ARG A 191 3.98 3.11 6.40
N TRP A 192 4.44 2.43 5.36
CA TRP A 192 3.61 1.76 4.37
C TRP A 192 3.22 0.37 4.86
N ALA A 193 4.20 -0.44 5.17
CA ALA A 193 4.04 -1.75 5.77
C ALA A 193 4.54 -1.74 7.22
N VAL A 194 3.92 -2.56 8.07
CA VAL A 194 4.32 -2.73 9.48
C VAL A 194 5.73 -3.33 9.60
N ASP A 195 6.14 -4.11 8.59
CA ASP A 195 7.44 -4.79 8.55
C ASP A 195 8.61 -3.79 8.56
N PRO A 196 9.51 -3.84 9.56
CA PRO A 196 10.70 -3.01 9.61
C PRO A 196 11.70 -3.32 8.49
N LYS A 197 11.63 -4.51 7.88
CA LYS A 197 12.50 -4.95 6.78
C LYS A 197 11.93 -4.63 5.39
N TYR A 198 10.79 -3.96 5.32
CA TYR A 198 10.12 -3.67 4.06
C TYR A 198 11.02 -2.98 3.02
N GLY A 199 11.78 -1.96 3.44
CA GLY A 199 12.77 -1.31 2.58
C GLY A 199 13.86 -2.29 2.09
N SER A 200 14.31 -3.21 2.95
CA SER A 200 15.28 -4.24 2.56
C SER A 200 14.71 -5.20 1.51
N SER A 201 13.42 -5.52 1.59
CA SER A 201 12.74 -6.34 0.60
C SER A 201 12.68 -5.63 -0.76
N ILE A 202 12.38 -4.33 -0.79
CA ILE A 202 12.43 -3.52 -2.01
C ILE A 202 13.87 -3.49 -2.59
N ALA A 203 14.87 -3.29 -1.73
CA ALA A 203 16.28 -3.29 -2.13
C ALA A 203 16.68 -4.63 -2.76
N TRP A 204 16.24 -5.73 -2.18
CA TRP A 204 16.53 -7.07 -2.69
C TRP A 204 15.92 -7.29 -4.09
N VAL A 205 14.66 -6.92 -4.31
CA VAL A 205 14.00 -7.03 -5.62
C VAL A 205 14.71 -6.17 -6.66
N ALA A 206 15.06 -4.94 -6.31
CA ALA A 206 15.78 -4.03 -7.18
C ALA A 206 17.16 -4.59 -7.58
N GLU A 207 17.89 -5.20 -6.62
CA GLU A 207 19.18 -5.83 -6.88
C GLU A 207 19.06 -7.06 -7.78
N GLN A 208 18.06 -7.91 -7.55
CA GLN A 208 17.80 -9.06 -8.43
C GLN A 208 17.48 -8.61 -9.86
N PHE A 209 16.69 -7.56 -10.03
CA PHE A 209 16.43 -6.97 -11.32
C PHE A 209 17.72 -6.45 -11.97
N ARG A 210 18.54 -5.70 -11.19
CA ARG A 210 19.79 -5.14 -11.69
C ARG A 210 20.71 -6.24 -12.21
N GLN A 211 20.88 -7.32 -11.48
CA GLN A 211 21.73 -8.45 -11.87
C GLN A 211 21.23 -9.16 -13.12
N GLN A 212 19.92 -9.36 -13.24
CA GLN A 212 19.35 -10.18 -14.31
C GLN A 212 19.05 -9.40 -15.59
N GLN A 213 18.63 -8.14 -15.47
CA GLN A 213 18.08 -7.38 -16.58
C GLN A 213 18.80 -6.05 -16.85
N CYS A 214 19.65 -5.61 -15.93
CA CYS A 214 20.25 -4.28 -15.97
C CYS A 214 21.67 -4.28 -15.39
N PRO A 215 22.59 -5.18 -15.84
CA PRO A 215 23.94 -5.28 -15.27
C PRO A 215 24.77 -4.02 -15.53
N ASN A 216 24.45 -3.26 -16.57
CA ASN A 216 25.06 -1.98 -16.86
C ASN A 216 23.97 -0.89 -16.92
N PRO A 217 23.89 -0.01 -15.91
CA PRO A 217 22.85 1.01 -15.81
C PRO A 217 22.90 2.07 -16.91
N ASP A 218 24.07 2.29 -17.50
CA ASP A 218 24.28 3.32 -18.53
C ASP A 218 23.96 2.83 -19.95
N LEU A 219 23.95 1.52 -20.16
CA LEU A 219 23.55 0.94 -21.43
C LEU A 219 22.03 1.00 -21.54
N GLY A 220 21.53 1.82 -22.46
CA GLY A 220 20.15 1.74 -22.95
C GLY A 220 19.82 0.37 -23.52
N PRO A 221 18.56 0.09 -23.85
CA PRO A 221 18.21 -1.09 -24.63
C PRO A 221 19.05 -1.09 -25.91
N PRO A 222 19.39 -2.27 -26.46
CA PRO A 222 19.98 -2.34 -27.80
C PRO A 222 19.15 -1.45 -28.71
N GLU A 223 19.82 -0.62 -29.51
CA GLU A 223 19.15 0.30 -30.42
C GLU A 223 18.21 -0.54 -31.30
N GLU A 224 16.92 -0.44 -31.00
CA GLU A 224 15.91 -1.10 -31.81
C GLU A 224 15.99 -0.45 -33.18
N VAL A 225 16.43 -1.20 -34.18
CA VAL A 225 16.52 -0.76 -35.57
C VAL A 225 15.25 0.00 -35.90
N ALA A 226 15.42 1.29 -36.16
CA ALA A 226 14.38 2.30 -36.26
C ALA A 226 13.14 1.79 -37.00
N ALA A 227 12.12 1.41 -36.27
CA ALA A 227 10.77 1.35 -36.81
C ALA A 227 10.36 2.78 -37.17
N LYS A 228 9.97 2.95 -38.42
CA LYS A 228 9.63 4.22 -39.06
C LYS A 228 8.83 5.14 -38.09
N PRO A 229 9.07 6.46 -38.14
CA PRO A 229 8.46 7.40 -37.19
C PRO A 229 6.94 7.32 -37.32
N VAL A 230 6.31 6.78 -36.29
CA VAL A 230 4.87 6.93 -36.07
C VAL A 230 4.62 8.41 -35.82
N LYS A 231 3.82 9.05 -36.69
CA LYS A 231 3.41 10.44 -36.57
C LYS A 231 2.99 10.71 -35.12
N LYS A 232 3.60 11.73 -34.51
CA LYS A 232 3.20 12.24 -33.19
C LYS A 232 1.68 12.42 -33.17
N PRO A 233 0.96 11.87 -32.18
CA PRO A 233 -0.41 12.26 -31.96
C PRO A 233 -0.45 13.75 -31.67
N ALA A 234 -1.36 14.44 -32.33
CA ALA A 234 -1.60 15.87 -32.08
C ALA A 234 -1.90 16.10 -30.59
N PRO A 235 -1.48 17.24 -30.02
CA PRO A 235 -1.75 17.55 -28.63
C PRO A 235 -3.27 17.53 -28.40
N ILE A 236 -3.74 16.68 -27.51
CA ILE A 236 -5.13 16.66 -27.06
C ILE A 236 -5.34 17.97 -26.30
N LYS A 237 -6.03 18.92 -26.93
CA LYS A 237 -6.55 20.10 -26.24
C LYS A 237 -7.57 19.61 -25.22
N ILE A 238 -7.20 19.61 -23.96
CA ILE A 238 -8.13 19.42 -22.84
C ILE A 238 -8.99 20.69 -22.82
N ARG A 239 -10.19 20.63 -23.37
CA ARG A 239 -11.21 21.64 -23.12
C ARG A 239 -11.62 21.50 -21.64
N PRO A 240 -11.75 22.60 -20.90
CA PRO A 240 -12.42 22.55 -19.61
C PRO A 240 -13.85 22.00 -19.86
N VAL A 241 -14.19 20.91 -19.21
CA VAL A 241 -15.57 20.45 -19.18
C VAL A 241 -16.26 21.37 -18.19
N GLU A 242 -17.07 22.26 -18.72
CA GLU A 242 -18.09 22.98 -17.94
C GLU A 242 -18.93 21.94 -17.21
N ALA A 243 -19.15 22.19 -15.93
CA ALA A 243 -19.98 21.35 -15.07
C ALA A 243 -21.42 21.35 -15.61
N ALA A 244 -21.72 20.39 -16.46
CA ALA A 244 -23.10 20.03 -16.72
C ALA A 244 -23.59 19.25 -15.50
N ALA A 245 -24.51 19.87 -14.75
CA ALA A 245 -25.33 19.20 -13.77
C ALA A 245 -26.22 18.18 -14.50
N ALA A 246 -25.73 16.97 -14.62
CA ALA A 246 -26.51 15.80 -14.97
C ALA A 246 -26.28 14.78 -13.87
N GLY A 247 -27.34 14.54 -13.09
CA GLY A 247 -27.37 13.48 -12.10
C GLY A 247 -27.00 12.14 -12.75
N SER A 248 -25.75 11.73 -12.54
CA SER A 248 -25.33 10.37 -12.75
C SER A 248 -25.36 9.72 -11.38
N GLU A 249 -26.30 8.82 -11.20
CA GLU A 249 -26.36 7.91 -10.06
C GLU A 249 -25.01 7.29 -9.86
N MET A 250 -24.30 7.80 -8.86
CA MET A 250 -23.08 7.21 -8.33
C MET A 250 -23.53 5.85 -7.78
N GLN A 251 -23.15 4.78 -8.46
CA GLN A 251 -23.38 3.43 -7.98
C GLN A 251 -22.89 3.36 -6.54
N THR A 252 -23.85 3.26 -5.65
CA THR A 252 -23.69 3.14 -4.21
C THR A 252 -22.76 1.96 -3.93
N PRO A 253 -21.67 2.13 -3.17
CA PRO A 253 -20.97 0.98 -2.62
C PRO A 253 -21.98 0.21 -1.77
N MET A 254 -21.93 -1.12 -1.90
CA MET A 254 -22.81 -2.11 -1.25
C MET A 254 -23.57 -1.56 -0.04
N ARG A 255 -24.89 -1.58 -0.14
CA ARG A 255 -25.81 -1.28 0.97
C ARG A 255 -25.31 -1.99 2.23
N PRO A 256 -25.02 -1.28 3.31
CA PRO A 256 -24.91 -1.94 4.60
C PRO A 256 -26.24 -2.63 4.85
N LEU A 257 -26.21 -3.87 5.30
CA LEU A 257 -27.37 -4.54 5.86
C LEU A 257 -27.81 -3.73 7.09
N GLY A 258 -28.64 -2.73 6.85
CA GLY A 258 -29.29 -1.98 7.91
C GLY A 258 -30.37 -2.87 8.49
N ILE A 259 -30.23 -3.27 9.75
CA ILE A 259 -31.34 -3.88 10.50
C ILE A 259 -32.31 -2.73 10.79
N LEU A 260 -33.44 -2.71 10.10
CA LEU A 260 -34.53 -1.77 10.38
C LEU A 260 -35.28 -2.29 11.60
N SER A 261 -35.14 -1.61 12.71
CA SER A 261 -35.99 -1.78 13.89
C SER A 261 -36.75 -0.48 14.09
N GLY A 262 -38.04 -0.49 13.88
CA GLY A 262 -39.04 0.58 14.00
C GLY A 262 -38.60 2.03 14.16
N ALA A 263 -38.00 2.39 15.28
CA ALA A 263 -37.64 3.78 15.62
C ALA A 263 -36.16 4.14 15.34
N CYS A 264 -35.28 3.19 14.99
CA CYS A 264 -33.87 3.45 14.77
C CYS A 264 -33.24 2.56 13.69
N VAL A 265 -32.08 2.98 13.20
CA VAL A 265 -31.28 2.28 12.19
C VAL A 265 -29.90 2.01 12.74
N ILE A 266 -29.42 0.78 12.59
CA ILE A 266 -28.05 0.39 12.91
C ILE A 266 -27.29 0.14 11.61
N GLN A 267 -26.16 0.82 11.42
CA GLN A 267 -25.30 0.69 10.26
C GLN A 267 -23.84 0.54 10.67
N THR A 268 -23.02 0.07 9.76
CA THR A 268 -21.58 -0.06 9.95
C THR A 268 -20.83 0.81 8.98
N ALA A 269 -19.70 1.34 9.41
CA ALA A 269 -18.72 1.98 8.57
C ALA A 269 -17.33 1.55 9.02
N SER A 270 -16.37 1.48 8.10
CA SER A 270 -15.03 1.03 8.43
C SER A 270 -13.98 1.83 7.67
N TYR A 271 -13.00 2.29 8.41
CA TYR A 271 -11.73 2.81 7.88
C TYR A 271 -10.59 1.82 8.08
N GLY A 272 -10.91 0.57 8.49
CA GLY A 272 -9.95 -0.44 8.91
C GLY A 272 -9.48 -0.23 10.36
N GLY A 273 -8.76 -1.22 10.92
CA GLY A 273 -8.36 -1.26 12.31
C GLY A 273 -9.25 -2.16 13.16
N ARG A 274 -9.07 -2.11 14.49
CA ARG A 274 -9.84 -2.94 15.43
C ARG A 274 -10.75 -2.12 16.34
N ALA A 275 -10.28 -0.94 16.76
CA ALA A 275 -11.09 -0.05 17.57
C ALA A 275 -12.36 0.36 16.82
N THR A 276 -13.49 0.33 17.49
CA THR A 276 -14.79 0.72 16.91
C THR A 276 -15.44 1.78 17.76
N ILE A 277 -15.76 2.91 17.15
CA ILE A 277 -16.50 4.02 17.78
C ILE A 277 -17.97 3.87 17.43
N LEU A 278 -18.82 3.83 18.44
CA LEU A 278 -20.26 3.86 18.22
C LEU A 278 -20.73 5.31 18.19
N LEU A 279 -21.30 5.71 17.06
CA LEU A 279 -21.88 7.03 16.85
C LEU A 279 -23.40 6.96 16.96
N ARG A 280 -24.00 7.99 17.54
CA ARG A 280 -25.42 8.23 17.55
C ARG A 280 -25.75 9.51 16.80
N HIS A 281 -26.69 9.45 15.90
CA HIS A 281 -27.20 10.59 15.15
C HIS A 281 -28.74 10.62 15.26
N ASP A 282 -29.26 11.62 15.94
CA ASP A 282 -30.68 11.84 16.05
C ASP A 282 -31.15 12.75 14.92
N THR A 283 -31.94 12.21 14.00
CA THR A 283 -32.59 12.94 12.92
C THR A 283 -34.04 13.25 13.28
N HIS A 284 -34.70 14.13 12.53
CA HIS A 284 -36.14 14.42 12.74
C HIS A 284 -37.06 13.19 12.54
N GLN A 285 -36.53 12.13 11.90
CA GLN A 285 -37.35 10.97 11.54
C GLN A 285 -36.99 9.74 12.39
N ARG A 286 -35.73 9.61 12.84
CA ARG A 286 -35.22 8.42 13.53
C ARG A 286 -33.87 8.65 14.19
N THR A 287 -33.52 7.78 15.11
CA THR A 287 -32.15 7.67 15.64
C THR A 287 -31.33 6.70 14.76
N GLU A 288 -30.13 7.09 14.39
CA GLU A 288 -29.18 6.27 13.63
C GLU A 288 -27.95 5.96 14.49
N TYR A 289 -27.61 4.68 14.57
CA TYR A 289 -26.39 4.21 15.23
C TYR A 289 -25.41 3.74 14.16
N THR A 290 -24.16 4.23 14.20
CA THR A 290 -23.10 3.80 13.30
C THR A 290 -21.95 3.19 14.10
N ALA A 291 -21.68 1.91 13.87
CA ALA A 291 -20.47 1.25 14.38
C ALA A 291 -19.32 1.54 13.40
N LEU A 292 -18.53 2.56 13.72
CA LEU A 292 -17.42 3.05 12.90
C LEU A 292 -16.11 2.41 13.35
N THR A 293 -15.58 1.47 12.55
CA THR A 293 -14.27 0.87 12.83
C THR A 293 -13.17 1.81 12.34
N VAL A 294 -12.20 2.09 13.22
CA VAL A 294 -11.12 3.06 13.02
C VAL A 294 -9.75 2.45 13.32
N LEU A 295 -8.70 3.02 12.78
CA LEU A 295 -7.33 2.60 13.05
C LEU A 295 -6.93 2.99 14.48
N ASP A 296 -6.25 2.06 15.16
CA ASP A 296 -5.72 2.26 16.51
C ASP A 296 -4.80 3.49 16.54
N GLY A 297 -5.03 4.41 17.46
CA GLY A 297 -4.30 5.68 17.58
C GLY A 297 -4.80 6.82 16.69
N PHE A 298 -5.85 6.60 15.89
CA PHE A 298 -6.46 7.63 15.02
C PHE A 298 -7.95 7.82 15.30
N GLU A 299 -8.45 7.29 16.41
CA GLU A 299 -9.85 7.23 16.76
C GLU A 299 -10.54 8.59 16.63
N ALA A 300 -9.98 9.61 17.28
CA ALA A 300 -10.57 10.96 17.28
C ALA A 300 -10.61 11.56 15.88
N SER A 301 -9.47 11.57 15.17
CA SER A 301 -9.38 12.21 13.85
C SER A 301 -10.26 11.54 12.79
N MET A 302 -10.42 10.22 12.87
CA MET A 302 -11.27 9.47 11.95
C MET A 302 -12.75 9.67 12.27
N THR A 303 -13.09 9.71 13.53
CA THR A 303 -14.45 9.99 14.00
C THR A 303 -14.91 11.38 13.56
N ASP A 304 -14.10 12.41 13.80
CA ASP A 304 -14.42 13.78 13.42
C ASP A 304 -14.63 13.92 11.90
N ARG A 305 -13.77 13.28 11.10
CA ARG A 305 -13.89 13.29 9.63
C ARG A 305 -15.13 12.55 9.14
N TYR A 306 -15.45 11.41 9.75
CA TYR A 306 -16.68 10.69 9.41
C TYR A 306 -17.91 11.53 9.70
N ILE A 307 -17.97 12.13 10.89
CA ILE A 307 -19.06 13.02 11.31
C ILE A 307 -19.21 14.16 10.30
N ALA A 308 -18.12 14.88 10.01
CA ALA A 308 -18.15 16.01 9.09
C ALA A 308 -18.61 15.64 7.67
N ALA A 309 -18.21 14.47 7.16
CA ALA A 309 -18.43 14.09 5.77
C ALA A 309 -19.71 13.27 5.54
N ARG A 310 -20.17 12.50 6.54
CA ARG A 310 -21.21 11.48 6.36
C ARG A 310 -22.38 11.56 7.31
N SER A 311 -22.18 12.12 8.50
CA SER A 311 -23.21 12.15 9.54
C SER A 311 -23.08 13.43 10.38
N PRO A 312 -23.26 14.63 9.73
CA PRO A 312 -23.15 15.90 10.45
C PRO A 312 -24.10 15.94 11.64
N GLY A 313 -23.57 16.25 12.84
CA GLY A 313 -24.35 16.27 14.08
C GLY A 313 -24.35 14.94 14.87
N ALA A 314 -23.81 13.86 14.33
CA ALA A 314 -23.62 12.63 15.08
C ALA A 314 -22.64 12.83 16.25
N LYS A 315 -22.84 12.10 17.34
CA LYS A 315 -22.02 12.16 18.54
C LYS A 315 -21.43 10.77 18.85
N PRO A 316 -20.15 10.67 19.18
CA PRO A 316 -19.58 9.42 19.70
C PRO A 316 -20.17 9.13 21.09
N ILE A 317 -20.64 7.89 21.28
CA ILE A 317 -21.26 7.43 22.53
C ILE A 317 -20.51 6.27 23.19
N GLY A 318 -19.46 5.77 22.58
CA GLY A 318 -18.61 4.74 23.16
C GLY A 318 -17.51 4.27 22.20
N THR A 319 -16.44 3.73 22.81
CA THR A 319 -15.33 3.07 22.10
C THR A 319 -15.30 1.61 22.50
N PHE A 320 -15.17 0.73 21.54
CA PHE A 320 -15.21 -0.73 21.69
C PHE A 320 -13.96 -1.36 21.06
N HIS A 321 -13.56 -2.51 21.56
CA HIS A 321 -12.37 -3.22 21.06
C HIS A 321 -12.58 -3.85 19.68
N ASP A 322 -13.84 -4.10 19.30
CA ASP A 322 -14.23 -4.60 17.98
C ASP A 322 -15.63 -4.16 17.57
N GLN A 323 -15.97 -4.45 16.32
CA GLN A 323 -17.26 -4.08 15.74
C GLN A 323 -18.43 -4.86 16.36
N THR A 324 -18.20 -6.10 16.77
CA THR A 324 -19.25 -6.96 17.35
C THR A 324 -19.74 -6.40 18.67
N ALA A 325 -18.83 -5.96 19.55
CA ALA A 325 -19.17 -5.33 20.81
C ALA A 325 -19.93 -4.01 20.61
N ALA A 326 -19.52 -3.20 19.63
CA ALA A 326 -20.21 -1.95 19.29
C ALA A 326 -21.63 -2.22 18.75
N LEU A 327 -21.81 -3.23 17.88
CA LEU A 327 -23.12 -3.61 17.34
C LEU A 327 -24.04 -4.20 18.41
N THR A 328 -23.51 -4.95 19.37
CA THR A 328 -24.29 -5.45 20.52
C THR A 328 -24.82 -4.27 21.33
N ARG A 329 -23.98 -3.30 21.62
CA ARG A 329 -24.40 -2.08 22.32
C ARG A 329 -25.43 -1.27 21.51
N ALA A 330 -25.25 -1.16 20.19
CA ALA A 330 -26.21 -0.48 19.32
C ALA A 330 -27.59 -1.15 19.35
N ARG A 331 -27.66 -2.49 19.40
CA ARG A 331 -28.92 -3.23 19.49
C ARG A 331 -29.62 -3.04 20.83
N GLU A 332 -28.87 -2.96 21.92
CA GLU A 332 -29.42 -2.66 23.25
C GLU A 332 -30.04 -1.26 23.28
N LEU A 333 -29.44 -0.30 22.60
CA LEU A 333 -29.93 1.08 22.52
C LEU A 333 -31.04 1.27 21.47
N CYS A 334 -31.24 0.30 20.61
CA CYS A 334 -32.24 0.27 19.54
C CYS A 334 -33.09 -1.02 19.66
N PRO A 335 -34.01 -1.08 20.63
CA PRO A 335 -34.83 -2.26 20.82
C PRO A 335 -35.74 -2.51 19.64
N PRO A 336 -36.12 -3.78 19.34
CA PRO A 336 -37.08 -4.10 18.28
C PRO A 336 -38.42 -3.45 18.54
N ALA A 337 -39.15 -3.12 17.49
CA ALA A 337 -40.43 -2.44 17.55
C ALA A 337 -41.50 -3.17 18.44
N ASP A 338 -41.33 -4.47 18.57
CA ASP A 338 -42.27 -5.33 19.32
C ASP A 338 -42.03 -5.26 20.85
N ALA A 339 -40.95 -4.61 21.30
CA ALA A 339 -40.64 -4.47 22.74
C ALA A 339 -41.28 -3.24 23.41
N VAL A 340 -41.98 -2.40 22.63
CA VAL A 340 -42.55 -1.14 23.11
C VAL A 340 -44.06 -1.26 23.36
N ALA A 341 -44.68 -2.39 23.08
CA ALA A 341 -46.10 -2.61 23.30
C ALA A 341 -46.33 -3.47 24.56
N SER A 342 -46.41 -2.85 25.75
CA SER A 342 -47.42 -3.17 26.80
C SER A 342 -47.24 -2.34 28.06
N PRO A 343 -47.97 -1.25 28.24
CA PRO A 343 -48.44 -0.83 29.54
C PRO A 343 -49.96 -0.89 29.61
N GLU A 344 -50.55 -2.08 29.54
CA GLU A 344 -51.96 -2.26 29.85
C GLU A 344 -52.29 -3.71 30.23
N GLN A 345 -51.81 -4.16 31.40
CA GLN A 345 -52.35 -5.32 32.09
C GLN A 345 -52.09 -5.24 33.61
N GLU A 346 -52.42 -4.09 34.24
CA GLU A 346 -52.53 -4.01 35.71
C GLU A 346 -53.72 -3.10 36.10
N ALA A 347 -54.92 -3.36 35.58
CA ALA A 347 -56.12 -2.74 36.08
C ALA A 347 -57.35 -3.63 35.91
N SER A 348 -57.27 -4.92 36.35
CA SER A 348 -58.49 -5.68 36.55
C SER A 348 -58.26 -6.81 37.57
N ALA A 349 -58.03 -6.44 38.81
CA ALA A 349 -58.20 -7.31 39.96
C ALA A 349 -58.39 -6.45 41.22
N ARG A 350 -59.56 -5.82 41.34
CA ARG A 350 -60.19 -5.48 42.62
C ARG A 350 -61.72 -5.56 42.46
#